data_92908f6894eafd3b83a816b4b418ffe0
#
_entry.id   92908f6894eafd3b83a816b4b418ffe0
#
_cell.length_a   1.000
_cell.length_b   1.000
_cell.length_c   1.000
_cell.angle_alpha   90.00
_cell.angle_beta   90.00
_cell.angle_gamma   90.00
#
_symmetry.space_group_name_H-M   'P 1'
#
loop_
_entity.id
_entity.type
_entity.pdbx_description
1 polymer ?
#
loop_
_entity_poly.entity_id
_entity_poly.type
_entity_poly.pdbx_seq_one_letter_code
_entity_poly.pdbx_strand_id
1 'polypeptide(L)'
;SIGLVGSEMCIRDRVSGVSPSKDNQLLAYAEDINGRREYTIKVKNIKTGKNLSDKISGTDGQFIWSKDSKNIIYIKRDKTTLTSNQVFLHTIGTSQKNDILLFEETDPQFHCSLGISRDKEYGFIYSSQTNANEIQFFPLNNPTELKLILKRKKKHKYYVDIFDNTFYVMTNIGGQDNFSLKYSDLSVCHHFKKWKTILKESKKRYLLDFEIFKNHILLDVRENGLPQILKINSKNGPHEYIKFDEPCYDVSLAGNHDPKADYFCFAYSSLNKPETVYKEFLVSGRRSVIWKSKIKCKTKGLKVERLSLKSRDNKRIPASLVYKDDGTPLIEKPILFYGYGSYGHIIDANFRSSIVPLLEENFIFVLAHIRGGSEMGKHWYEDGRMHKKKNTFNDFIDVTQGCLKKGYGDKDNVFAMGGSAGGLLMGAIANEAPELYKGILAAVPFMDVVTTMLDESIPLTTFEYDEWGNPNNKKDYDYMKSYSPYDNLSNLPYPNILVTSSLFDSQVQYYEPAKYVAKLRDLSTSNNKILFRINL
;
A
#
# COMPACT_ATOMS: atom_id res chain seq x y z
N SER A 1 14.98 5.44 -10.98
CA SER A 1 15.05 3.98 -11.05
C SER A 1 13.74 3.47 -11.65
N ILE A 2 13.83 2.71 -12.71
CA ILE A 2 12.68 2.03 -13.30
C ILE A 2 12.35 0.89 -12.34
N GLY A 3 11.33 1.08 -11.50
CA GLY A 3 10.78 0.02 -10.67
C GLY A 3 10.09 -1.00 -11.55
N LEU A 4 10.83 -1.91 -12.12
CA LEU A 4 10.27 -3.16 -12.60
C LEU A 4 9.87 -3.97 -11.35
N VAL A 5 8.61 -4.36 -11.26
CA VAL A 5 8.19 -5.42 -10.34
C VAL A 5 9.14 -6.60 -10.61
N GLY A 6 9.97 -6.94 -9.64
CA GLY A 6 11.04 -7.93 -9.81
C GLY A 6 12.48 -7.37 -9.77
N SER A 7 12.73 -6.10 -10.12
CA SER A 7 14.08 -5.52 -9.98
C SER A 7 14.45 -5.26 -8.51
N GLU A 8 13.48 -4.97 -7.67
CA GLU A 8 13.68 -4.83 -6.22
C GLU A 8 14.04 -6.16 -5.53
N MET A 9 13.65 -7.28 -6.10
CA MET A 9 13.95 -8.61 -5.57
C MET A 9 15.35 -9.10 -5.95
N CYS A 10 15.99 -8.48 -6.95
CA CYS A 10 17.36 -8.78 -7.37
C CYS A 10 18.42 -7.90 -6.69
N ILE A 11 18.04 -6.87 -5.93
CA ILE A 11 18.97 -6.02 -5.18
C ILE A 11 19.21 -6.69 -3.83
N ARG A 12 20.41 -7.23 -3.63
CA ARG A 12 20.80 -7.85 -2.35
C ARG A 12 20.90 -6.83 -1.21
N ASP A 13 21.33 -5.62 -1.53
CA ASP A 13 21.62 -4.59 -0.54
C ASP A 13 20.54 -3.52 -0.55
N ARG A 14 19.97 -3.23 0.61
CA ARG A 14 19.00 -2.17 0.82
C ARG A 14 19.40 -1.28 1.98
N VAL A 15 19.19 0.01 1.83
CA VAL A 15 19.28 0.97 2.93
C VAL A 15 17.87 1.50 3.23
N SER A 16 17.50 1.47 4.50
CA SER A 16 16.22 1.94 5.01
C SER A 16 16.44 2.83 6.23
N GLY A 17 15.42 3.54 6.64
CA GLY A 17 15.39 4.26 7.90
C GLY A 17 16.47 5.32 8.07
N VAL A 18 16.93 5.98 7.02
CA VAL A 18 17.96 7.03 7.13
C VAL A 18 17.42 8.24 7.89
N SER A 19 18.00 8.54 9.08
CA SER A 19 17.55 9.63 9.94
C SER A 19 18.72 10.29 10.69
N PRO A 20 18.88 11.62 10.56
CA PRO A 20 19.82 12.36 11.42
C PRO A 20 19.32 12.44 12.87
N SER A 21 20.24 12.49 13.81
CA SER A 21 19.92 12.82 15.20
C SER A 21 19.38 14.25 15.32
N LYS A 22 18.69 14.56 16.41
CA LYS A 22 18.07 15.89 16.61
C LYS A 22 19.06 17.03 16.61
N ASP A 23 20.28 16.80 17.06
CA ASP A 23 21.40 17.73 17.07
C ASP A 23 22.20 17.77 15.75
N ASN A 24 21.83 16.94 14.76
CA ASN A 24 22.51 16.77 13.47
C ASN A 24 24.00 16.35 13.57
N GLN A 25 24.41 15.72 14.67
CA GLN A 25 25.79 15.22 14.80
C GLN A 25 25.94 13.78 14.28
N LEU A 26 24.87 12.99 14.41
CA LEU A 26 24.85 11.57 14.06
C LEU A 26 23.83 11.29 12.95
N LEU A 27 24.10 10.27 12.15
CA LEU A 27 23.20 9.72 11.17
C LEU A 27 22.99 8.24 11.45
N ALA A 28 21.79 7.83 11.82
CA ALA A 28 21.43 6.43 11.88
C ALA A 28 20.85 5.98 10.54
N TYR A 29 21.17 4.75 10.14
CA TYR A 29 20.61 4.12 8.95
C TYR A 29 20.55 2.61 9.14
N ALA A 30 19.59 1.98 8.53
CA ALA A 30 19.42 0.53 8.55
C ALA A 30 19.79 -0.06 7.20
N GLU A 31 20.62 -1.10 7.17
CA GLU A 31 21.01 -1.81 5.95
C GLU A 31 20.67 -3.29 6.01
N ASP A 32 20.17 -3.83 4.91
CA ASP A 32 19.99 -5.25 4.65
C ASP A 32 20.96 -5.66 3.54
N ILE A 33 21.99 -6.40 3.88
CA ILE A 33 23.04 -6.82 2.94
C ILE A 33 22.74 -8.16 2.25
N ASN A 34 21.68 -8.85 2.69
CA ASN A 34 21.33 -10.20 2.22
C ASN A 34 20.04 -10.22 1.37
N GLY A 35 19.30 -9.11 1.31
CA GLY A 35 18.00 -9.04 0.63
C GLY A 35 16.88 -9.81 1.31
N ARG A 36 17.04 -10.17 2.59
CA ARG A 36 16.07 -10.95 3.39
C ARG A 36 15.19 -10.09 4.29
N ARG A 37 15.25 -8.75 4.11
CA ARG A 37 14.56 -7.77 4.96
C ARG A 37 14.95 -7.86 6.45
N GLU A 38 16.13 -8.38 6.74
CA GLU A 38 16.73 -8.38 8.07
C GLU A 38 17.75 -7.27 8.13
N TYR A 39 17.39 -6.19 8.80
CA TYR A 39 18.19 -4.98 8.83
C TYR A 39 19.10 -4.92 10.04
N THR A 40 20.25 -4.28 9.83
CA THR A 40 21.16 -3.85 10.89
C THR A 40 21.22 -2.34 10.92
N ILE A 41 20.87 -1.74 12.06
CA ILE A 41 20.99 -0.30 12.26
C ILE A 41 22.44 0.04 12.62
N LYS A 42 23.02 1.01 11.93
CA LYS A 42 24.34 1.57 12.15
C LYS A 42 24.26 3.05 12.39
N VAL A 43 25.23 3.59 13.13
CA VAL A 43 25.30 5.00 13.44
C VAL A 43 26.61 5.58 12.90
N LYS A 44 26.52 6.71 12.21
CA LYS A 44 27.65 7.41 11.59
C LYS A 44 27.76 8.82 12.17
N ASN A 45 28.97 9.25 12.49
CA ASN A 45 29.23 10.65 12.79
C ASN A 45 29.24 11.46 11.48
N ILE A 46 28.36 12.45 11.37
CA ILE A 46 28.16 13.21 10.14
C ILE A 46 29.42 14.00 9.76
N LYS A 47 30.09 14.61 10.74
CA LYS A 47 31.28 15.46 10.50
C LYS A 47 32.50 14.63 10.03
N THR A 48 32.73 13.49 10.64
CA THR A 48 33.91 12.66 10.32
C THR A 48 33.65 11.61 9.25
N GLY A 49 32.39 11.30 8.95
CA GLY A 49 31.99 10.23 8.03
C GLY A 49 32.26 8.83 8.57
N LYS A 50 32.73 8.66 9.80
CA LYS A 50 33.07 7.36 10.39
C LYS A 50 31.87 6.76 11.12
N ASN A 51 31.70 5.45 11.00
CA ASN A 51 30.71 4.71 11.79
C ASN A 51 31.17 4.64 13.26
N LEU A 52 30.21 4.71 14.17
CA LEU A 52 30.39 4.35 15.57
C LEU A 52 30.44 2.83 15.71
N SER A 53 30.72 2.35 16.91
CA SER A 53 30.75 0.91 17.23
C SER A 53 29.35 0.28 17.29
N ASP A 54 28.32 1.12 17.38
CA ASP A 54 26.93 0.68 17.51
C ASP A 54 26.49 -0.11 16.27
N LYS A 55 26.01 -1.33 16.53
CA LYS A 55 25.50 -2.26 15.53
C LYS A 55 24.31 -2.99 16.12
N ILE A 56 23.09 -2.61 15.70
CA ILE A 56 21.85 -3.16 16.21
C ILE A 56 21.27 -4.10 15.13
N SER A 57 21.36 -5.40 15.34
CA SER A 57 21.00 -6.43 14.37
C SER A 57 19.61 -7.03 14.66
N GLY A 58 19.03 -7.73 13.65
CA GLY A 58 17.73 -8.40 13.77
C GLY A 58 16.56 -7.43 13.82
N THR A 59 16.66 -6.28 13.13
CA THR A 59 15.63 -5.25 13.09
C THR A 59 14.83 -5.31 11.79
N ASP A 60 13.68 -4.63 11.76
CA ASP A 60 12.89 -4.45 10.54
C ASP A 60 13.29 -3.17 9.74
N GLY A 61 14.25 -2.42 10.25
CA GLY A 61 14.75 -1.18 9.65
C GLY A 61 14.05 0.09 10.15
N GLN A 62 13.01 -0.01 10.97
CA GLN A 62 12.35 1.15 11.57
C GLN A 62 13.03 1.56 12.87
N PHE A 63 13.25 2.86 13.02
CA PHE A 63 13.77 3.43 14.26
C PHE A 63 13.47 4.93 14.34
N ILE A 64 13.49 5.46 15.57
CA ILE A 64 13.37 6.89 15.87
C ILE A 64 14.40 7.31 16.91
N TRP A 65 14.80 8.59 16.88
CA TRP A 65 15.71 9.17 17.86
C TRP A 65 14.98 9.70 19.08
N SER A 66 15.59 9.55 20.26
CA SER A 66 15.20 10.32 21.45
C SER A 66 15.48 11.83 21.25
N LYS A 67 14.86 12.68 22.08
CA LYS A 67 14.99 14.13 21.96
C LYS A 67 16.42 14.63 22.22
N ASP A 68 17.15 13.98 23.09
CA ASP A 68 18.53 14.30 23.48
C ASP A 68 19.60 13.69 22.54
N SER A 69 19.20 13.00 21.49
CA SER A 69 20.10 12.33 20.53
C SER A 69 20.96 11.19 21.12
N LYS A 70 20.68 10.74 22.35
CA LYS A 70 21.46 9.71 23.04
C LYS A 70 20.92 8.31 22.88
N ASN A 71 19.66 8.18 22.46
CA ASN A 71 19.02 6.88 22.33
C ASN A 71 18.33 6.71 21.00
N ILE A 72 18.24 5.45 20.56
CA ILE A 72 17.46 4.99 19.42
C ILE A 72 16.38 4.05 19.93
N ILE A 73 15.13 4.33 19.58
CA ILE A 73 14.01 3.41 19.76
C ILE A 73 13.86 2.65 18.45
N TYR A 74 13.86 1.32 18.48
CA TYR A 74 13.85 0.49 17.27
C TYR A 74 12.96 -0.74 17.40
N ILE A 75 12.61 -1.35 16.28
CA ILE A 75 11.82 -2.56 16.22
C ILE A 75 12.71 -3.76 15.94
N LYS A 76 12.58 -4.79 16.76
CA LYS A 76 13.17 -6.10 16.56
C LYS A 76 12.16 -7.06 15.98
N ARG A 77 12.61 -7.92 15.06
CA ARG A 77 11.78 -8.94 14.43
C ARG A 77 11.95 -10.29 15.12
N ASP A 78 10.89 -11.04 15.21
CA ASP A 78 10.96 -12.47 15.47
C ASP A 78 11.69 -13.18 14.33
N LYS A 79 12.62 -14.06 14.65
CA LYS A 79 13.48 -14.73 13.66
C LYS A 79 12.76 -15.80 12.85
N THR A 80 11.71 -16.38 13.40
CA THR A 80 10.96 -17.48 12.79
C THR A 80 9.80 -16.95 11.97
N THR A 81 8.96 -16.13 12.60
CA THR A 81 7.74 -15.60 11.95
C THR A 81 8.01 -14.35 11.12
N LEU A 82 9.18 -13.72 11.27
CA LEU A 82 9.56 -12.42 10.70
C LEU A 82 8.65 -11.28 11.11
N THR A 83 7.84 -11.46 12.15
CA THR A 83 6.90 -10.45 12.65
C THR A 83 7.67 -9.39 13.44
N SER A 84 7.37 -8.12 13.20
CA SER A 84 7.87 -6.97 13.98
C SER A 84 7.08 -6.87 15.28
N ASN A 85 7.57 -7.49 16.37
CA ASN A 85 6.78 -7.70 17.59
C ASN A 85 7.39 -7.10 18.86
N GLN A 86 8.64 -6.65 18.85
CA GLN A 86 9.28 -6.08 20.03
C GLN A 86 9.86 -4.70 19.75
N VAL A 87 9.69 -3.76 20.68
CA VAL A 87 10.25 -2.41 20.63
C VAL A 87 11.27 -2.24 21.73
N PHE A 88 12.49 -1.84 21.37
CA PHE A 88 13.61 -1.66 22.29
C PHE A 88 14.12 -0.23 22.29
N LEU A 89 14.75 0.15 23.41
CA LEU A 89 15.52 1.38 23.58
C LEU A 89 17.02 1.03 23.65
N HIS A 90 17.80 1.54 22.70
CA HIS A 90 19.24 1.42 22.63
C HIS A 90 19.91 2.73 23.05
N THR A 91 20.89 2.69 23.94
CA THR A 91 21.71 3.84 24.29
C THR A 91 22.99 3.85 23.44
N ILE A 92 23.21 4.94 22.70
CA ILE A 92 24.40 5.10 21.84
C ILE A 92 25.69 4.88 22.61
N GLY A 93 26.59 4.09 22.02
CA GLY A 93 27.88 3.71 22.64
C GLY A 93 27.80 2.50 23.56
N THR A 94 26.65 1.86 23.70
CA THR A 94 26.50 0.65 24.52
C THR A 94 26.33 -0.62 23.67
N SER A 95 26.42 -1.79 24.32
CA SER A 95 26.13 -3.06 23.64
C SER A 95 24.63 -3.28 23.52
N GLN A 96 24.15 -3.80 22.37
CA GLN A 96 22.75 -4.19 22.14
C GLN A 96 22.19 -5.14 23.23
N LYS A 97 23.05 -5.88 23.92
CA LYS A 97 22.64 -6.78 25.02
C LYS A 97 22.08 -6.03 26.24
N ASN A 98 22.40 -4.74 26.35
CA ASN A 98 21.95 -3.86 27.44
C ASN A 98 20.68 -3.09 27.08
N ASP A 99 20.09 -3.33 25.90
CA ASP A 99 18.93 -2.62 25.42
C ASP A 99 17.69 -2.94 26.28
N ILE A 100 16.88 -1.92 26.51
CA ILE A 100 15.69 -2.00 27.34
C ILE A 100 14.49 -2.35 26.48
N LEU A 101 13.78 -3.44 26.79
CA LEU A 101 12.50 -3.76 26.15
C LEU A 101 11.45 -2.75 26.64
N LEU A 102 10.88 -1.98 25.70
CA LEU A 102 9.82 -1.02 25.97
C LEU A 102 8.43 -1.62 25.81
N PHE A 103 8.24 -2.43 24.76
CA PHE A 103 6.95 -3.03 24.42
C PHE A 103 7.14 -4.36 23.70
N GLU A 104 6.26 -5.31 24.00
CA GLU A 104 6.18 -6.60 23.30
C GLU A 104 4.74 -6.89 22.90
N GLU A 105 4.55 -7.18 21.60
CA GLU A 105 3.29 -7.69 21.06
C GLU A 105 3.31 -9.21 21.10
N THR A 106 2.36 -9.78 21.83
CA THR A 106 2.25 -11.24 22.02
C THR A 106 1.21 -11.91 21.11
N ASP A 107 0.33 -11.12 20.48
CA ASP A 107 -0.63 -11.63 19.52
C ASP A 107 0.00 -11.73 18.13
N PRO A 108 0.18 -12.94 17.55
CA PRO A 108 0.85 -13.14 16.28
C PRO A 108 0.11 -12.51 15.07
N GLN A 109 -1.13 -12.07 15.25
CA GLN A 109 -1.90 -11.35 14.22
C GLN A 109 -1.59 -9.84 14.19
N PHE A 110 -0.78 -9.34 15.13
CA PHE A 110 -0.44 -7.93 15.21
C PHE A 110 1.05 -7.71 14.97
N HIS A 111 1.38 -6.56 14.40
CA HIS A 111 2.77 -6.12 14.22
C HIS A 111 2.97 -4.70 14.76
N CYS A 112 4.19 -4.42 15.20
CA CYS A 112 4.60 -3.11 15.68
C CYS A 112 5.07 -2.22 14.53
N SER A 113 4.80 -0.91 14.66
CA SER A 113 5.46 0.14 13.89
C SER A 113 5.69 1.37 14.76
N LEU A 114 6.62 2.26 14.35
CA LEU A 114 6.98 3.48 15.07
C LEU A 114 6.50 4.72 14.33
N GLY A 115 6.18 5.76 15.09
CA GLY A 115 5.86 7.08 14.59
C GLY A 115 6.39 8.19 15.50
N ILE A 116 6.39 9.41 14.98
CA ILE A 116 6.77 10.63 15.72
C ILE A 116 5.66 11.64 15.55
N SER A 117 5.30 12.34 16.64
CA SER A 117 4.30 13.41 16.59
C SER A 117 4.74 14.60 15.73
N ARG A 118 3.76 15.34 15.24
CA ARG A 118 3.95 16.50 14.38
C ARG A 118 4.84 17.58 14.99
N ASP A 119 4.76 17.78 16.31
CA ASP A 119 5.63 18.69 17.06
C ASP A 119 6.99 18.09 17.42
N LYS A 120 7.20 16.79 17.13
CA LYS A 120 8.45 16.06 17.45
C LYS A 120 8.76 15.97 18.94
N GLU A 121 7.73 16.02 19.79
CA GLU A 121 7.85 15.89 21.25
C GLU A 121 7.54 14.46 21.71
N TYR A 122 6.74 13.70 20.95
CA TYR A 122 6.27 12.35 21.31
C TYR A 122 6.63 11.32 20.27
N GLY A 123 6.89 10.09 20.74
CA GLY A 123 6.97 8.89 19.93
C GLY A 123 5.69 8.08 20.06
N PHE A 124 5.38 7.28 19.03
CA PHE A 124 4.26 6.35 19.00
C PHE A 124 4.73 4.93 18.74
N ILE A 125 4.13 3.96 19.44
CA ILE A 125 4.17 2.55 19.12
C ILE A 125 2.77 2.14 18.67
N TYR A 126 2.65 1.74 17.41
CA TYR A 126 1.43 1.17 16.85
C TYR A 126 1.55 -0.35 16.94
N SER A 127 0.59 -1.01 17.57
CA SER A 127 0.37 -2.44 17.41
C SER A 127 -0.87 -2.63 16.55
N SER A 128 -0.71 -3.17 15.34
CA SER A 128 -1.71 -3.09 14.29
C SER A 128 -1.91 -4.42 13.56
N GLN A 129 -3.15 -4.67 13.18
CA GLN A 129 -3.55 -5.64 12.16
C GLN A 129 -4.50 -4.97 11.16
N THR A 130 -5.02 -5.69 10.18
CA THR A 130 -5.83 -5.12 9.08
C THR A 130 -7.02 -4.27 9.57
N ASN A 131 -7.74 -4.72 10.61
CA ASN A 131 -8.99 -4.11 11.04
C ASN A 131 -8.99 -3.57 12.47
N ALA A 132 -7.90 -3.70 13.21
CA ALA A 132 -7.79 -3.23 14.57
C ALA A 132 -6.38 -2.73 14.85
N ASN A 133 -6.26 -1.78 15.76
CA ASN A 133 -4.97 -1.38 16.31
C ASN A 133 -5.08 -0.90 17.76
N GLU A 134 -3.90 -0.81 18.38
CA GLU A 134 -3.67 -0.22 19.68
C GLU A 134 -2.46 0.71 19.55
N ILE A 135 -2.52 1.88 20.18
CA ILE A 135 -1.43 2.86 20.09
C ILE A 135 -1.02 3.27 21.48
N GLN A 136 0.28 3.18 21.73
CA GLN A 136 0.92 3.77 22.88
C GLN A 136 1.72 4.99 22.44
N PHE A 137 1.84 5.99 23.31
CA PHE A 137 2.70 7.13 23.09
C PHE A 137 3.59 7.40 24.31
N PHE A 138 4.69 8.06 24.08
CA PHE A 138 5.68 8.39 25.10
C PHE A 138 6.38 9.70 24.76
N PRO A 139 6.83 10.48 25.77
CA PRO A 139 7.67 11.64 25.54
C PRO A 139 9.03 11.22 24.97
N LEU A 140 9.53 11.87 23.92
CA LEU A 140 10.83 11.54 23.33
C LEU A 140 12.03 11.90 24.24
N ASN A 141 11.83 12.71 25.28
CA ASN A 141 12.82 12.95 26.34
C ASN A 141 12.81 11.89 27.46
N ASN A 142 11.76 11.04 27.52
CA ASN A 142 11.64 9.93 28.47
C ASN A 142 10.91 8.75 27.80
N PRO A 143 11.57 7.97 26.91
CA PRO A 143 10.92 6.92 26.13
C PRO A 143 10.38 5.74 26.97
N THR A 144 10.72 5.62 28.22
CA THR A 144 10.23 4.58 29.13
C THR A 144 8.83 4.88 29.71
N GLU A 145 8.34 6.11 29.57
CA GLU A 145 7.02 6.53 30.07
C GLU A 145 5.92 6.26 29.04
N LEU A 146 5.64 4.97 28.77
CA LEU A 146 4.59 4.56 27.84
C LEU A 146 3.19 4.83 28.40
N LYS A 147 2.31 5.39 27.57
CA LYS A 147 0.90 5.65 27.86
C LYS A 147 0.01 5.09 26.76
N LEU A 148 -0.94 4.24 27.15
CA LEU A 148 -1.93 3.70 26.23
C LEU A 148 -3.00 4.75 25.90
N ILE A 149 -3.32 4.93 24.62
CA ILE A 149 -4.40 5.82 24.18
C ILE A 149 -5.74 5.10 24.34
N LEU A 150 -5.99 4.04 23.57
CA LEU A 150 -7.16 3.19 23.72
C LEU A 150 -6.77 1.74 23.53
N LYS A 151 -7.34 0.86 24.37
CA LYS A 151 -7.22 -0.59 24.23
C LYS A 151 -7.86 -1.04 22.91
N ARG A 152 -7.21 -1.97 22.22
CA ARG A 152 -7.68 -2.52 20.95
C ARG A 152 -9.09 -3.11 21.07
N LYS A 153 -9.87 -2.97 20.01
CA LYS A 153 -11.20 -3.59 19.84
C LYS A 153 -11.33 -4.09 18.41
N LYS A 154 -12.01 -5.20 18.22
CA LYS A 154 -12.30 -5.74 16.90
C LYS A 154 -12.97 -4.67 16.01
N LYS A 155 -12.51 -4.52 14.78
CA LYS A 155 -12.98 -3.53 13.80
C LYS A 155 -12.82 -2.06 14.22
N HIS A 156 -12.00 -1.76 15.21
CA HIS A 156 -11.67 -0.39 15.59
C HIS A 156 -10.24 -0.06 15.19
N LYS A 157 -10.12 0.86 14.26
CA LYS A 157 -8.86 1.43 13.78
C LYS A 157 -8.81 2.92 14.03
N TYR A 158 -7.64 3.43 14.41
CA TYR A 158 -7.44 4.87 14.60
C TYR A 158 -5.98 5.23 14.34
N TYR A 159 -5.77 6.47 13.89
CA TYR A 159 -4.46 7.06 13.61
C TYR A 159 -4.39 8.38 14.35
N VAL A 160 -3.23 8.71 14.87
CA VAL A 160 -3.08 9.83 15.82
C VAL A 160 -1.94 10.73 15.45
N ASP A 161 -2.08 11.98 15.86
CA ASP A 161 -0.98 12.94 15.88
C ASP A 161 -1.13 13.89 17.08
N ILE A 162 -0.03 14.52 17.48
CA ILE A 162 0.01 15.52 18.56
C ILE A 162 0.69 16.76 18.03
N PHE A 163 0.07 17.91 18.26
CA PHE A 163 0.65 19.20 17.96
C PHE A 163 0.16 20.24 18.96
N ASP A 164 1.09 20.95 19.62
CA ASP A 164 0.82 22.01 20.59
C ASP A 164 -0.19 21.59 21.67
N ASN A 165 0.14 20.51 22.41
CA ASN A 165 -0.70 19.89 23.45
C ASN A 165 -2.11 19.47 23.00
N THR A 166 -2.41 19.55 21.71
CA THR A 166 -3.66 19.05 21.15
C THR A 166 -3.43 17.66 20.54
N PHE A 167 -4.25 16.71 20.96
CA PHE A 167 -4.34 15.38 20.41
C PHE A 167 -5.33 15.37 19.25
N TYR A 168 -4.92 14.86 18.10
CA TYR A 168 -5.76 14.66 16.91
C TYR A 168 -5.89 13.17 16.62
N VAL A 169 -7.06 12.75 16.19
CA VAL A 169 -7.33 11.34 15.90
C VAL A 169 -8.29 11.17 14.72
N MET A 170 -7.84 10.41 13.75
CA MET A 170 -8.67 9.88 12.69
C MET A 170 -9.14 8.49 13.12
N THR A 171 -10.45 8.25 13.22
CA THR A 171 -10.99 7.03 13.84
C THR A 171 -12.29 6.58 13.21
N ASN A 172 -12.50 5.25 13.19
CA ASN A 172 -13.75 4.61 12.79
C ASN A 172 -14.61 4.18 13.99
N ILE A 173 -14.35 4.70 15.18
CA ILE A 173 -15.11 4.39 16.40
C ILE A 173 -16.61 4.67 16.19
N GLY A 174 -17.46 3.75 16.64
CA GLY A 174 -18.91 3.87 16.45
C GLY A 174 -19.41 3.36 15.09
N GLY A 175 -18.62 2.55 14.37
CA GLY A 175 -19.00 1.95 13.09
C GLY A 175 -18.88 2.93 11.90
N GLN A 176 -17.98 3.90 11.99
CA GLN A 176 -17.73 4.91 10.97
C GLN A 176 -16.70 4.41 9.95
N ASP A 177 -17.10 3.55 9.03
CA ASP A 177 -16.20 2.79 8.15
C ASP A 177 -15.19 3.65 7.38
N ASN A 178 -15.57 4.86 6.99
CA ASN A 178 -14.72 5.79 6.23
C ASN A 178 -13.98 6.83 7.09
N PHE A 179 -13.96 6.63 8.41
CA PHE A 179 -13.33 7.48 9.40
C PHE A 179 -13.93 8.86 9.60
N SER A 180 -13.74 9.39 10.79
CA SER A 180 -13.94 10.80 11.16
C SER A 180 -12.65 11.36 11.74
N LEU A 181 -12.42 12.67 11.62
CA LEU A 181 -11.34 13.38 12.29
C LEU A 181 -11.85 14.07 13.54
N LYS A 182 -11.17 13.85 14.66
CA LYS A 182 -11.53 14.40 15.97
C LYS A 182 -10.28 14.96 16.68
N TYR A 183 -10.50 15.69 17.77
CA TYR A 183 -9.43 16.23 18.62
C TYR A 183 -9.83 16.30 20.08
N SER A 184 -8.85 16.41 20.98
CA SER A 184 -9.02 16.73 22.41
C SER A 184 -7.74 17.36 22.95
N ASP A 185 -7.78 17.81 24.21
CA ASP A 185 -6.55 18.06 24.95
C ASP A 185 -5.78 16.76 25.15
N LEU A 186 -4.46 16.81 25.12
CA LEU A 186 -3.60 15.64 25.27
C LEU A 186 -3.82 14.93 26.62
N SER A 187 -4.08 15.67 27.69
CA SER A 187 -4.33 15.13 29.04
C SER A 187 -5.53 14.18 29.14
N VAL A 188 -6.47 14.27 28.18
CA VAL A 188 -7.70 13.47 28.14
C VAL A 188 -7.80 12.62 26.86
N CYS A 189 -6.71 12.41 26.14
CA CYS A 189 -6.68 11.65 24.88
C CYS A 189 -7.18 10.21 25.01
N HIS A 190 -7.03 9.58 26.20
CA HIS A 190 -7.51 8.23 26.52
C HIS A 190 -9.03 8.14 26.80
N HIS A 191 -9.73 9.28 26.83
CA HIS A 191 -11.17 9.36 27.03
C HIS A 191 -11.90 9.69 25.73
N PHE A 192 -12.21 8.69 24.87
CA PHE A 192 -12.82 8.91 23.55
C PHE A 192 -14.13 9.71 23.58
N LYS A 193 -14.89 9.68 24.69
CA LYS A 193 -16.11 10.47 24.88
C LYS A 193 -15.85 11.98 24.94
N LYS A 194 -14.61 12.38 25.23
CA LYS A 194 -14.19 13.80 25.25
C LYS A 194 -13.65 14.30 23.91
N TRP A 195 -13.54 13.43 22.92
CA TRP A 195 -13.07 13.82 21.59
C TRP A 195 -14.13 14.63 20.85
N LYS A 196 -13.77 15.84 20.45
CA LYS A 196 -14.60 16.76 19.66
C LYS A 196 -14.41 16.49 18.18
N THR A 197 -15.49 16.57 17.37
CA THR A 197 -15.42 16.27 15.94
C THR A 197 -15.00 17.51 15.16
N ILE A 198 -13.97 17.36 14.32
CA ILE A 198 -13.55 18.33 13.29
C ILE A 198 -14.28 18.00 11.98
N LEU A 199 -14.19 16.74 11.53
CA LEU A 199 -14.79 16.28 10.30
C LEU A 199 -15.58 15.00 10.54
N LYS A 200 -16.87 15.02 10.24
CA LYS A 200 -17.75 13.85 10.37
C LYS A 200 -17.45 12.84 9.27
N GLU A 201 -17.67 11.57 9.58
CA GLU A 201 -17.67 10.50 8.59
C GLU A 201 -18.67 10.76 7.47
N SER A 202 -18.35 10.29 6.26
CA SER A 202 -19.22 10.31 5.10
C SER A 202 -19.06 9.03 4.29
N LYS A 203 -20.19 8.45 3.86
CA LYS A 203 -20.16 7.27 2.96
C LYS A 203 -19.49 7.54 1.61
N LYS A 204 -19.43 8.81 1.20
CA LYS A 204 -18.85 9.24 -0.09
C LYS A 204 -17.37 9.60 0.01
N ARG A 205 -16.87 9.86 1.22
CA ARG A 205 -15.51 10.35 1.46
C ARG A 205 -14.79 9.41 2.42
N TYR A 206 -13.73 8.78 1.96
CA TYR A 206 -12.83 7.94 2.74
C TYR A 206 -11.61 8.74 3.13
N LEU A 207 -11.33 8.87 4.42
CA LEU A 207 -10.14 9.55 4.93
C LEU A 207 -8.96 8.58 4.91
N LEU A 208 -7.84 8.99 4.33
CA LEU A 208 -6.63 8.19 4.23
C LEU A 208 -5.56 8.63 5.22
N ASP A 209 -5.31 9.95 5.28
CA ASP A 209 -4.30 10.53 6.15
C ASP A 209 -4.64 11.99 6.46
N PHE A 210 -3.93 12.59 7.43
CA PHE A 210 -4.07 13.99 7.77
C PHE A 210 -2.74 14.59 8.24
N GLU A 211 -2.54 15.86 7.93
CA GLU A 211 -1.41 16.66 8.39
C GLU A 211 -1.87 17.93 9.09
N ILE A 212 -1.27 18.22 10.24
CA ILE A 212 -1.59 19.38 11.06
C ILE A 212 -0.61 20.52 10.77
N PHE A 213 -1.16 21.69 10.50
CA PHE A 213 -0.46 22.97 10.45
C PHE A 213 -1.03 23.88 11.54
N LYS A 214 -0.30 24.94 11.88
CA LYS A 214 -0.69 25.87 12.97
C LYS A 214 -2.15 26.32 12.89
N ASN A 215 -2.63 26.68 11.70
CA ASN A 215 -3.99 27.21 11.46
C ASN A 215 -4.79 26.41 10.43
N HIS A 216 -4.27 25.29 9.94
CA HIS A 216 -4.92 24.47 8.91
C HIS A 216 -4.74 22.99 9.20
N ILE A 217 -5.65 22.21 8.70
CA ILE A 217 -5.55 20.75 8.66
C ILE A 217 -5.72 20.34 7.20
N LEU A 218 -4.80 19.55 6.69
CA LEU A 218 -4.88 18.96 5.37
C LEU A 218 -5.17 17.48 5.50
N LEU A 219 -6.03 16.96 4.64
CA LEU A 219 -6.37 15.54 4.61
C LEU A 219 -6.19 15.00 3.21
N ASP A 220 -5.54 13.85 3.11
CA ASP A 220 -5.64 12.99 1.95
C ASP A 220 -6.95 12.21 2.05
N VAL A 221 -7.82 12.38 1.06
CA VAL A 221 -9.14 11.76 1.05
C VAL A 221 -9.43 11.12 -0.30
N ARG A 222 -10.37 10.19 -0.33
CA ARG A 222 -10.94 9.70 -1.59
C ARG A 222 -12.42 10.02 -1.66
N GLU A 223 -12.82 10.55 -2.80
CA GLU A 223 -14.23 10.80 -3.08
C GLU A 223 -14.58 10.30 -4.48
N ASN A 224 -15.61 9.46 -4.57
CA ASN A 224 -15.99 8.79 -5.83
C ASN A 224 -14.83 8.04 -6.51
N GLY A 225 -13.91 7.47 -5.71
CA GLY A 225 -12.75 6.72 -6.19
C GLY A 225 -11.57 7.56 -6.70
N LEU A 226 -11.60 8.89 -6.54
CA LEU A 226 -10.48 9.78 -6.87
C LEU A 226 -9.78 10.27 -5.60
N PRO A 227 -8.43 10.31 -5.58
CA PRO A 227 -7.70 10.96 -4.50
C PRO A 227 -7.92 12.47 -4.57
N GLN A 228 -8.02 13.12 -3.42
CA GLN A 228 -8.18 14.57 -3.31
C GLN A 228 -7.52 15.07 -2.03
N ILE A 229 -7.09 16.32 -2.03
CA ILE A 229 -6.64 17.02 -0.82
C ILE A 229 -7.77 17.91 -0.33
N LEU A 230 -8.20 17.68 0.91
CA LEU A 230 -9.19 18.50 1.60
C LEU A 230 -8.48 19.41 2.60
N LYS A 231 -8.61 20.73 2.43
CA LYS A 231 -8.07 21.73 3.34
C LYS A 231 -9.17 22.24 4.29
N ILE A 232 -8.89 22.23 5.59
CA ILE A 232 -9.76 22.76 6.64
C ILE A 232 -9.05 23.94 7.29
N ASN A 233 -9.69 25.08 7.30
CA ASN A 233 -9.17 26.28 7.94
C ASN A 233 -9.56 26.28 9.43
N SER A 234 -8.59 26.00 10.32
CA SER A 234 -8.81 25.78 11.75
C SER A 234 -9.72 24.58 12.10
N LYS A 235 -9.91 24.30 13.40
CA LYS A 235 -10.69 23.14 13.89
C LYS A 235 -12.18 23.20 13.52
N ASN A 236 -12.73 24.38 13.21
CA ASN A 236 -14.16 24.60 12.94
C ASN A 236 -14.40 25.46 11.68
N GLY A 237 -13.37 25.66 10.86
CA GLY A 237 -13.43 26.52 9.69
C GLY A 237 -14.02 25.85 8.45
N PRO A 238 -14.13 26.62 7.35
CA PRO A 238 -14.61 26.10 6.08
C PRO A 238 -13.67 25.03 5.52
N HIS A 239 -14.27 24.15 4.71
CA HIS A 239 -13.57 23.08 4.02
C HIS A 239 -13.51 23.40 2.54
N GLU A 240 -12.35 23.19 1.91
CA GLU A 240 -12.20 23.33 0.47
C GLU A 240 -11.35 22.21 -0.13
N TYR A 241 -11.71 21.76 -1.33
CA TYR A 241 -10.92 20.80 -2.09
C TYR A 241 -9.92 21.52 -2.98
N ILE A 242 -8.70 21.00 -3.04
CA ILE A 242 -7.73 21.40 -4.04
C ILE A 242 -8.17 20.83 -5.40
N LYS A 243 -8.30 21.70 -6.42
CA LYS A 243 -8.83 21.31 -7.74
C LYS A 243 -7.71 20.83 -8.67
N PHE A 244 -8.07 19.80 -9.48
CA PHE A 244 -7.24 19.22 -10.53
C PHE A 244 -8.10 19.01 -11.79
N ASP A 245 -7.49 19.14 -12.98
CA ASP A 245 -8.23 19.18 -14.25
C ASP A 245 -8.38 17.81 -14.94
N GLU A 246 -7.48 16.84 -14.65
CA GLU A 246 -7.52 15.53 -15.29
C GLU A 246 -8.70 14.67 -14.80
N PRO A 247 -9.28 13.81 -15.66
CA PRO A 247 -10.41 12.94 -15.27
C PRO A 247 -10.02 11.85 -14.27
N CYS A 248 -8.74 11.44 -14.25
CA CYS A 248 -8.16 10.56 -13.23
C CYS A 248 -6.68 10.91 -13.05
N TYR A 249 -6.24 10.87 -11.80
CA TYR A 249 -4.92 11.29 -11.37
C TYR A 249 -4.58 10.65 -10.03
N ASP A 250 -3.35 10.85 -9.61
CA ASP A 250 -2.85 10.59 -8.28
C ASP A 250 -2.41 11.91 -7.64
N VAL A 251 -2.76 12.12 -6.39
CA VAL A 251 -2.34 13.26 -5.59
C VAL A 251 -2.20 12.86 -4.13
N SER A 252 -1.14 13.31 -3.47
CA SER A 252 -0.89 13.08 -2.05
C SER A 252 -0.07 14.22 -1.44
N LEU A 253 -0.23 14.44 -0.15
CA LEU A 253 0.61 15.36 0.62
C LEU A 253 2.06 14.87 0.59
N ALA A 254 3.03 15.78 0.49
CA ALA A 254 4.43 15.43 0.28
C ALA A 254 5.41 16.40 0.95
N GLY A 255 6.26 15.89 1.84
CA GLY A 255 7.39 16.63 2.39
C GLY A 255 7.05 17.81 3.32
N ASN A 256 5.93 17.77 4.00
CA ASN A 256 5.44 18.84 4.88
C ASN A 256 6.01 18.73 6.30
N HIS A 257 7.32 18.89 6.47
CA HIS A 257 8.00 18.65 7.75
C HIS A 257 7.84 19.77 8.79
N ASP A 258 7.52 21.00 8.35
CA ASP A 258 7.35 22.15 9.24
C ASP A 258 5.85 22.49 9.42
N PRO A 259 5.26 22.20 10.58
CA PRO A 259 3.86 22.52 10.84
C PRO A 259 3.58 24.05 10.99
N LYS A 260 4.62 24.87 11.05
CA LYS A 260 4.51 26.35 11.13
C LYS A 260 4.62 27.03 9.78
N ALA A 261 4.90 26.27 8.70
CA ALA A 261 4.96 26.81 7.36
C ALA A 261 3.62 27.43 6.94
N ASP A 262 3.67 28.49 6.14
CA ASP A 262 2.51 29.15 5.53
C ASP A 262 2.11 28.52 4.19
N TYR A 263 2.77 27.42 3.82
CA TYR A 263 2.55 26.63 2.61
C TYR A 263 2.56 25.14 2.91
N PHE A 264 2.05 24.38 1.97
CA PHE A 264 2.20 22.93 1.93
C PHE A 264 2.70 22.46 0.57
N CYS A 265 3.26 21.26 0.56
CA CYS A 265 3.70 20.58 -0.64
C CYS A 265 2.81 19.37 -0.90
N PHE A 266 2.59 19.08 -2.17
CA PHE A 266 1.90 17.86 -2.62
C PHE A 266 2.51 17.35 -3.91
N ALA A 267 2.51 16.05 -4.09
CA ALA A 267 2.87 15.38 -5.32
C ALA A 267 1.60 15.18 -6.17
N TYR A 268 1.70 15.40 -7.46
CA TYR A 268 0.65 15.18 -8.43
C TYR A 268 1.19 14.42 -9.63
N SER A 269 0.44 13.46 -10.11
CA SER A 269 0.73 12.68 -11.30
C SER A 269 -0.57 12.28 -12.00
N SER A 270 -0.51 11.90 -13.28
CA SER A 270 -1.60 11.19 -13.95
C SER A 270 -1.01 10.21 -14.96
N LEU A 271 -1.81 9.35 -15.57
CA LEU A 271 -1.32 8.34 -16.50
C LEU A 271 -0.52 8.92 -17.68
N ASN A 272 -0.72 10.20 -18.04
CA ASN A 272 0.00 10.91 -19.09
C ASN A 272 0.93 12.04 -18.59
N LYS A 273 0.92 12.33 -17.29
CA LYS A 273 1.74 13.40 -16.68
C LYS A 273 2.67 12.82 -15.62
N PRO A 274 3.99 12.91 -15.81
CA PRO A 274 4.98 12.54 -14.80
C PRO A 274 4.79 13.28 -13.49
N GLU A 275 5.23 12.68 -12.40
CA GLU A 275 5.13 13.27 -11.08
C GLU A 275 5.75 14.67 -11.04
N THR A 276 4.98 15.57 -10.44
CA THR A 276 5.36 16.97 -10.22
C THR A 276 5.02 17.33 -8.79
N VAL A 277 5.99 17.84 -8.04
CA VAL A 277 5.78 18.33 -6.67
C VAL A 277 5.52 19.82 -6.71
N TYR A 278 4.39 20.19 -6.13
CA TYR A 278 3.95 21.56 -6.02
C TYR A 278 4.11 22.07 -4.59
N LYS A 279 4.37 23.36 -4.48
CA LYS A 279 4.22 24.17 -3.27
C LYS A 279 2.99 25.06 -3.46
N GLU A 280 2.07 25.03 -2.49
CA GLU A 280 0.89 25.91 -2.48
C GLU A 280 0.77 26.65 -1.15
N PHE A 281 0.55 27.97 -1.21
CA PHE A 281 0.38 28.78 0.00
C PHE A 281 -1.02 28.57 0.60
N LEU A 282 -1.07 28.28 1.89
CA LEU A 282 -2.29 27.88 2.61
C LEU A 282 -3.42 28.92 2.55
N VAL A 283 -3.08 30.20 2.56
CA VAL A 283 -4.08 31.30 2.54
C VAL A 283 -4.38 31.78 1.14
N SER A 284 -3.35 32.05 0.33
CA SER A 284 -3.55 32.66 -0.99
C SER A 284 -3.87 31.65 -2.10
N GLY A 285 -3.64 30.35 -1.89
CA GLY A 285 -3.77 29.32 -2.91
C GLY A 285 -2.76 29.45 -4.07
N ARG A 286 -1.79 30.40 -3.97
CA ARG A 286 -0.77 30.56 -5.01
C ARG A 286 0.10 29.32 -5.08
N ARG A 287 0.17 28.71 -6.27
CA ARG A 287 0.90 27.46 -6.52
C ARG A 287 2.14 27.69 -7.36
N SER A 288 3.19 26.94 -7.07
CA SER A 288 4.42 26.88 -7.86
C SER A 288 4.98 25.47 -7.91
N VAL A 289 5.65 25.12 -8.99
CA VAL A 289 6.37 23.85 -9.13
C VAL A 289 7.70 23.97 -8.39
N ILE A 290 8.00 23.00 -7.52
CA ILE A 290 9.30 22.90 -6.84
C ILE A 290 10.16 21.77 -7.37
N TRP A 291 9.53 20.74 -7.92
CA TRP A 291 10.24 19.63 -8.55
C TRP A 291 9.37 18.96 -9.62
N LYS A 292 9.99 18.44 -10.66
CA LYS A 292 9.32 17.67 -11.71
C LYS A 292 10.20 16.49 -12.13
N SER A 293 9.61 15.32 -12.24
CA SER A 293 10.29 14.12 -12.71
C SER A 293 10.84 14.32 -14.12
N LYS A 294 12.14 14.05 -14.30
CA LYS A 294 12.81 14.07 -15.61
C LYS A 294 12.65 12.70 -16.25
N ILE A 295 11.87 12.63 -17.30
CA ILE A 295 11.65 11.40 -18.09
C ILE A 295 12.29 11.52 -19.46
N LYS A 296 12.72 10.38 -20.03
CA LYS A 296 13.26 10.31 -21.39
C LYS A 296 12.22 9.91 -22.44
N CYS A 297 11.04 9.47 -22.02
CA CYS A 297 9.96 9.02 -22.90
C CYS A 297 9.03 10.16 -23.31
N LYS A 298 8.36 10.01 -24.46
CA LYS A 298 7.40 11.00 -24.99
C LYS A 298 6.01 10.76 -24.40
N THR A 299 5.42 11.82 -23.86
CA THR A 299 4.02 11.80 -23.32
C THR A 299 3.06 12.62 -24.17
N LYS A 300 3.55 13.30 -25.21
CA LYS A 300 2.71 14.10 -26.12
C LYS A 300 1.77 13.17 -26.91
N GLY A 301 0.50 13.55 -26.96
CA GLY A 301 -0.54 12.77 -27.65
C GLY A 301 -1.15 11.64 -26.80
N LEU A 302 -0.73 11.47 -25.53
CA LEU A 302 -1.37 10.53 -24.61
C LEU A 302 -2.65 11.15 -24.07
N LYS A 303 -3.77 10.44 -24.24
CA LYS A 303 -5.09 10.81 -23.74
C LYS A 303 -5.45 9.94 -22.54
N VAL A 304 -6.05 10.54 -21.52
CA VAL A 304 -6.48 9.89 -20.29
C VAL A 304 -7.99 9.96 -20.19
N GLU A 305 -8.63 8.87 -19.83
CA GLU A 305 -10.07 8.78 -19.64
C GLU A 305 -10.40 8.02 -18.36
N ARG A 306 -11.58 8.25 -17.83
CA ARG A 306 -12.14 7.51 -16.70
C ARG A 306 -13.51 6.97 -17.07
N LEU A 307 -13.67 5.66 -16.93
CA LEU A 307 -14.93 4.97 -17.18
C LEU A 307 -15.59 4.55 -15.86
N SER A 308 -16.90 4.41 -15.91
CA SER A 308 -17.70 3.76 -14.88
C SER A 308 -18.44 2.59 -15.54
N LEU A 309 -18.02 1.38 -15.23
CA LEU A 309 -18.50 0.14 -15.86
C LEU A 309 -19.47 -0.57 -14.91
N LYS A 310 -20.41 -1.32 -15.45
CA LYS A 310 -21.40 -2.04 -14.68
C LYS A 310 -20.96 -3.47 -14.48
N SER A 311 -20.87 -3.93 -13.23
CA SER A 311 -20.64 -5.33 -12.89
C SER A 311 -21.90 -6.16 -13.01
N ARG A 312 -21.75 -7.50 -13.05
CA ARG A 312 -22.85 -8.48 -13.06
C ARG A 312 -23.81 -8.36 -11.87
N ASP A 313 -23.33 -7.87 -10.73
CA ASP A 313 -24.12 -7.57 -9.51
C ASP A 313 -24.58 -6.11 -9.40
N ASN A 314 -24.58 -5.37 -10.53
CA ASN A 314 -25.05 -4.00 -10.67
C ASN A 314 -24.22 -2.93 -9.93
N LYS A 315 -23.00 -3.21 -9.50
CA LYS A 315 -22.08 -2.18 -8.96
C LYS A 315 -21.47 -1.36 -10.10
N ARG A 316 -21.06 -0.14 -9.79
CA ARG A 316 -20.30 0.72 -10.71
C ARG A 316 -18.82 0.63 -10.39
N ILE A 317 -18.05 0.01 -11.27
CA ILE A 317 -16.62 -0.19 -11.11
C ILE A 317 -15.90 0.90 -11.90
N PRO A 318 -15.07 1.74 -11.25
CA PRO A 318 -14.24 2.71 -11.97
C PRO A 318 -13.11 1.99 -12.72
N ALA A 319 -12.74 2.56 -13.88
CA ALA A 319 -11.53 2.18 -14.60
C ALA A 319 -10.86 3.45 -15.15
N SER A 320 -9.53 3.52 -15.04
CA SER A 320 -8.71 4.62 -15.55
C SER A 320 -7.91 4.13 -16.76
N LEU A 321 -7.96 4.87 -17.87
CA LEU A 321 -7.36 4.46 -19.13
C LEU A 321 -6.37 5.50 -19.63
N VAL A 322 -5.35 5.03 -20.34
CA VAL A 322 -4.46 5.87 -21.14
C VAL A 322 -4.15 5.18 -22.48
N TYR A 323 -4.11 5.97 -23.52
CA TYR A 323 -3.75 5.53 -24.86
C TYR A 323 -3.16 6.68 -25.67
N LYS A 324 -2.51 6.37 -26.77
CA LYS A 324 -2.03 7.36 -27.74
C LYS A 324 -3.16 7.74 -28.67
N ASP A 325 -3.50 9.03 -28.74
CA ASP A 325 -4.47 9.60 -29.68
C ASP A 325 -3.77 9.96 -30.98
N ASP A 326 -3.66 9.00 -31.90
CA ASP A 326 -2.94 9.08 -33.17
C ASP A 326 -3.85 8.85 -34.40
N GLY A 327 -5.18 8.84 -34.16
CA GLY A 327 -6.17 8.60 -35.21
C GLY A 327 -6.51 7.13 -35.43
N THR A 328 -5.76 6.18 -34.85
CA THR A 328 -6.11 4.75 -34.93
C THR A 328 -7.39 4.50 -34.14
N PRO A 329 -8.42 3.82 -34.70
CA PRO A 329 -9.64 3.47 -33.98
C PRO A 329 -9.35 2.68 -32.71
N LEU A 330 -10.00 3.04 -31.60
CA LEU A 330 -9.75 2.37 -30.31
C LEU A 330 -10.03 0.87 -30.35
N ILE A 331 -11.00 0.43 -31.17
CA ILE A 331 -11.38 -0.98 -31.34
C ILE A 331 -10.29 -1.82 -32.06
N GLU A 332 -9.33 -1.19 -32.70
CA GLU A 332 -8.21 -1.85 -33.39
C GLU A 332 -6.94 -1.91 -32.54
N LYS A 333 -6.93 -1.22 -31.38
CA LYS A 333 -5.76 -1.18 -30.50
C LYS A 333 -5.71 -2.38 -29.57
N PRO A 334 -4.56 -3.04 -29.37
CA PRO A 334 -4.41 -4.03 -28.31
C PRO A 334 -4.65 -3.37 -26.95
N ILE A 335 -5.18 -4.14 -25.98
CA ILE A 335 -5.55 -3.60 -24.68
C ILE A 335 -4.94 -4.43 -23.54
N LEU A 336 -4.32 -3.75 -22.58
CA LEU A 336 -3.73 -4.35 -21.38
C LEU A 336 -4.45 -3.87 -20.13
N PHE A 337 -4.99 -4.80 -19.36
CA PHE A 337 -5.61 -4.54 -18.07
C PHE A 337 -4.66 -4.85 -16.92
N TYR A 338 -4.62 -3.96 -15.93
CA TYR A 338 -3.92 -4.17 -14.67
C TYR A 338 -4.91 -4.16 -13.51
N GLY A 339 -4.76 -5.11 -12.57
CA GLY A 339 -5.54 -5.16 -11.33
C GLY A 339 -4.78 -5.78 -10.18
N TYR A 340 -5.24 -5.49 -8.95
CA TYR A 340 -4.71 -6.05 -7.71
C TYR A 340 -5.81 -6.61 -6.82
N GLY A 341 -6.66 -5.77 -6.23
CA GLY A 341 -7.91 -6.11 -5.57
C GLY A 341 -7.77 -6.86 -4.25
N SER A 342 -6.79 -6.55 -3.41
CA SER A 342 -6.58 -7.17 -2.09
C SER A 342 -6.01 -6.17 -1.08
N TYR A 343 -6.15 -6.49 0.22
CA TYR A 343 -5.61 -5.71 1.36
C TYR A 343 -6.13 -4.28 1.47
N GLY A 344 -7.17 -3.92 0.76
CA GLY A 344 -7.58 -2.53 0.62
C GLY A 344 -6.56 -1.66 -0.12
N HIS A 345 -5.58 -2.30 -0.81
CA HIS A 345 -4.56 -1.57 -1.54
C HIS A 345 -5.17 -0.80 -2.71
N ILE A 346 -4.81 0.47 -2.79
CA ILE A 346 -5.34 1.41 -3.78
C ILE A 346 -4.35 1.50 -4.95
N ILE A 347 -4.86 1.34 -6.17
CA ILE A 347 -4.09 1.51 -7.39
C ILE A 347 -4.47 2.84 -8.01
N ASP A 348 -3.62 3.85 -7.83
CA ASP A 348 -3.86 5.18 -8.36
C ASP A 348 -3.41 5.35 -9.82
N ALA A 349 -4.02 6.31 -10.50
CA ALA A 349 -3.78 6.64 -11.89
C ALA A 349 -2.53 7.52 -12.05
N ASN A 350 -1.39 7.04 -11.55
CA ASN A 350 -0.10 7.71 -11.63
C ASN A 350 0.67 7.37 -12.92
N PHE A 351 1.64 8.20 -13.28
CA PHE A 351 2.51 7.98 -14.42
C PHE A 351 3.44 6.77 -14.21
N ARG A 352 3.46 5.89 -15.20
CA ARG A 352 4.32 4.70 -15.22
C ARG A 352 5.17 4.69 -16.48
N SER A 353 6.46 5.01 -16.39
CA SER A 353 7.36 4.98 -17.53
C SER A 353 7.47 3.61 -18.20
N SER A 354 7.24 2.53 -17.44
CA SER A 354 7.29 1.15 -17.93
C SER A 354 6.19 0.80 -18.94
N ILE A 355 5.05 1.52 -18.93
CA ILE A 355 3.98 1.27 -19.90
C ILE A 355 4.13 2.10 -21.18
N VAL A 356 4.97 3.14 -21.19
CA VAL A 356 5.12 4.03 -22.36
C VAL A 356 5.53 3.28 -23.63
N PRO A 357 6.44 2.30 -23.61
CA PRO A 357 6.73 1.50 -24.81
C PRO A 357 5.50 0.80 -25.39
N LEU A 358 4.60 0.29 -24.53
CA LEU A 358 3.34 -0.32 -24.99
C LEU A 358 2.40 0.71 -25.61
N LEU A 359 2.34 1.93 -25.03
CA LEU A 359 1.54 3.02 -25.61
C LEU A 359 2.11 3.49 -26.96
N GLU A 360 3.43 3.42 -27.17
CA GLU A 360 4.08 3.68 -28.45
C GLU A 360 3.74 2.60 -29.51
N GLU A 361 3.51 1.36 -29.06
CA GLU A 361 2.97 0.24 -29.85
C GLU A 361 1.43 0.23 -29.94
N ASN A 362 0.81 1.38 -29.69
CA ASN A 362 -0.64 1.59 -29.77
C ASN A 362 -1.51 0.81 -28.79
N PHE A 363 -0.97 0.28 -27.69
CA PHE A 363 -1.79 -0.31 -26.64
C PHE A 363 -2.68 0.72 -25.93
N ILE A 364 -3.85 0.28 -25.51
CA ILE A 364 -4.62 0.92 -24.45
C ILE A 364 -4.21 0.27 -23.13
N PHE A 365 -3.83 1.08 -22.14
CA PHE A 365 -3.57 0.59 -20.78
C PHE A 365 -4.72 0.96 -19.86
N VAL A 366 -5.22 0.00 -19.09
CA VAL A 366 -6.39 0.14 -18.21
C VAL A 366 -6.04 -0.29 -16.79
N LEU A 367 -6.32 0.59 -15.82
CA LEU A 367 -6.35 0.26 -14.40
C LEU A 367 -7.78 -0.07 -13.98
N ALA A 368 -8.02 -1.28 -13.53
CA ALA A 368 -9.32 -1.72 -13.03
C ALA A 368 -9.38 -1.51 -11.51
N HIS A 369 -10.21 -0.56 -11.04
CA HIS A 369 -10.35 -0.25 -9.61
C HIS A 369 -11.40 -1.18 -8.96
N ILE A 370 -11.05 -2.45 -8.88
CA ILE A 370 -11.92 -3.56 -8.48
C ILE A 370 -12.09 -3.67 -6.96
N ARG A 371 -13.15 -4.36 -6.52
CA ARG A 371 -13.35 -4.67 -5.09
C ARG A 371 -12.20 -5.47 -4.53
N GLY A 372 -11.94 -5.29 -3.23
CA GLY A 372 -10.74 -5.76 -2.53
C GLY A 372 -9.66 -4.69 -2.40
N GLY A 373 -9.68 -3.64 -3.27
CA GLY A 373 -9.06 -2.35 -3.02
C GLY A 373 -9.93 -1.44 -2.16
N SER A 374 -9.45 -0.23 -1.87
CA SER A 374 -10.20 0.79 -1.10
C SER A 374 -10.48 2.06 -1.90
N GLU A 375 -10.42 2.01 -3.23
CA GLU A 375 -10.60 3.18 -4.10
C GLU A 375 -11.95 3.89 -3.82
N MET A 376 -13.01 3.11 -3.59
CA MET A 376 -14.35 3.62 -3.29
C MET A 376 -14.66 3.69 -1.79
N GLY A 377 -13.67 3.51 -0.92
CA GLY A 377 -13.80 3.50 0.53
C GLY A 377 -13.76 2.09 1.16
N LYS A 378 -13.92 2.03 2.47
CA LYS A 378 -13.77 0.78 3.24
C LYS A 378 -14.70 -0.34 2.77
N HIS A 379 -15.94 -0.02 2.41
CA HIS A 379 -16.92 -1.00 1.93
C HIS A 379 -16.44 -1.72 0.65
N TRP A 380 -15.65 -1.04 -0.20
CA TRP A 380 -15.11 -1.62 -1.43
C TRP A 380 -14.11 -2.73 -1.15
N TYR A 381 -13.29 -2.53 -0.11
CA TYR A 381 -12.41 -3.54 0.43
C TYR A 381 -13.17 -4.71 1.06
N GLU A 382 -14.13 -4.42 1.96
CA GLU A 382 -14.92 -5.45 2.65
C GLU A 382 -15.76 -6.31 1.68
N ASP A 383 -16.14 -5.77 0.53
CA ASP A 383 -16.88 -6.49 -0.51
C ASP A 383 -15.99 -7.29 -1.48
N GLY A 384 -14.67 -7.30 -1.28
CA GLY A 384 -13.72 -8.06 -2.10
C GLY A 384 -12.73 -8.93 -1.30
N ARG A 385 -12.98 -9.20 -0.01
CA ARG A 385 -12.13 -10.08 0.82
C ARG A 385 -12.90 -11.20 1.50
N MET A 386 -12.21 -12.12 2.16
CA MET A 386 -12.82 -13.25 2.86
C MET A 386 -13.83 -13.98 1.95
N HIS A 387 -15.02 -14.27 2.46
CA HIS A 387 -16.09 -14.96 1.72
C HIS A 387 -16.73 -14.14 0.57
N LYS A 388 -16.15 -12.98 0.24
CA LYS A 388 -16.54 -12.14 -0.90
C LYS A 388 -15.43 -11.99 -1.94
N LYS A 389 -14.32 -12.72 -1.80
CA LYS A 389 -13.15 -12.60 -2.66
C LYS A 389 -13.45 -12.78 -4.14
N LYS A 390 -14.37 -13.64 -4.52
CA LYS A 390 -14.79 -13.84 -5.91
C LYS A 390 -15.32 -12.58 -6.58
N ASN A 391 -15.81 -11.59 -5.81
CA ASN A 391 -16.22 -10.31 -6.39
C ASN A 391 -15.04 -9.57 -7.06
N THR A 392 -13.81 -9.73 -6.54
CA THR A 392 -12.60 -9.16 -7.14
C THR A 392 -12.39 -9.70 -8.57
N PHE A 393 -12.51 -10.99 -8.75
CA PHE A 393 -12.31 -11.67 -10.04
C PHE A 393 -13.41 -11.32 -11.01
N ASN A 394 -14.66 -11.39 -10.55
CA ASN A 394 -15.84 -11.00 -11.31
C ASN A 394 -15.76 -9.56 -11.80
N ASP A 395 -15.37 -8.62 -10.93
CA ASP A 395 -15.23 -7.22 -11.29
C ASP A 395 -14.20 -7.00 -12.39
N PHE A 396 -13.06 -7.72 -12.34
CA PHE A 396 -12.02 -7.59 -13.36
C PHE A 396 -12.48 -8.11 -14.72
N ILE A 397 -13.14 -9.26 -14.76
CA ILE A 397 -13.75 -9.82 -15.97
C ILE A 397 -14.81 -8.85 -16.52
N ASP A 398 -15.69 -8.32 -15.64
CA ASP A 398 -16.75 -7.41 -16.04
C ASP A 398 -16.21 -6.07 -16.57
N VAL A 399 -15.10 -5.56 -15.99
CA VAL A 399 -14.39 -4.38 -16.50
C VAL A 399 -13.81 -4.65 -17.88
N THR A 400 -13.18 -5.80 -18.09
CA THR A 400 -12.62 -6.19 -19.40
C THR A 400 -13.71 -6.24 -20.45
N GLN A 401 -14.79 -6.98 -20.21
CA GLN A 401 -15.92 -7.08 -21.12
C GLN A 401 -16.62 -5.72 -21.36
N GLY A 402 -16.74 -4.93 -20.30
CA GLY A 402 -17.35 -3.59 -20.34
C GLY A 402 -16.56 -2.61 -21.21
N CYS A 403 -15.22 -2.64 -21.16
CA CYS A 403 -14.36 -1.85 -22.05
C CYS A 403 -14.54 -2.27 -23.51
N LEU A 404 -14.44 -3.57 -23.80
CA LEU A 404 -14.62 -4.09 -25.15
C LEU A 404 -16.00 -3.73 -25.72
N LYS A 405 -17.08 -3.90 -24.94
CA LYS A 405 -18.44 -3.53 -25.34
C LYS A 405 -18.59 -2.03 -25.66
N LYS A 406 -17.78 -1.18 -25.04
CA LYS A 406 -17.75 0.27 -25.31
C LYS A 406 -16.85 0.65 -26.49
N GLY A 407 -16.22 -0.31 -27.15
CA GLY A 407 -15.32 -0.08 -28.28
C GLY A 407 -13.88 0.28 -27.88
N TYR A 408 -13.47 -0.03 -26.65
CA TYR A 408 -12.08 0.09 -26.22
C TYR A 408 -11.37 -1.25 -26.37
N GLY A 409 -10.39 -1.30 -27.25
CA GLY A 409 -9.51 -2.44 -27.48
C GLY A 409 -10.04 -3.46 -28.50
N ASP A 410 -9.08 -4.10 -29.14
CA ASP A 410 -9.31 -5.24 -30.02
C ASP A 410 -9.60 -6.49 -29.19
N LYS A 411 -10.76 -7.11 -29.40
CA LYS A 411 -11.21 -8.31 -28.67
C LYS A 411 -10.30 -9.53 -28.85
N ASP A 412 -9.52 -9.57 -29.92
CA ASP A 412 -8.58 -10.66 -30.22
C ASP A 412 -7.17 -10.37 -29.67
N ASN A 413 -6.95 -9.18 -29.11
CA ASN A 413 -5.67 -8.72 -28.55
C ASN A 413 -5.84 -8.13 -27.13
N VAL A 414 -6.49 -8.90 -26.24
CA VAL A 414 -6.73 -8.56 -24.83
C VAL A 414 -5.66 -9.21 -23.95
N PHE A 415 -5.02 -8.40 -23.11
CA PHE A 415 -3.99 -8.84 -22.19
C PHE A 415 -4.33 -8.44 -20.76
N ALA A 416 -3.89 -9.24 -19.77
CA ALA A 416 -4.05 -8.96 -18.36
C ALA A 416 -2.73 -9.10 -17.61
N MET A 417 -2.54 -8.29 -16.57
CA MET A 417 -1.33 -8.30 -15.74
C MET A 417 -1.67 -8.02 -14.28
N GLY A 418 -1.03 -8.77 -13.38
CA GLY A 418 -1.12 -8.56 -11.93
C GLY A 418 0.01 -9.26 -11.19
N GLY A 419 0.35 -8.75 -9.99
CA GLY A 419 1.44 -9.30 -9.19
C GLY A 419 1.01 -9.64 -7.76
N SER A 420 1.69 -10.62 -7.11
CA SER A 420 1.39 -11.02 -5.74
C SER A 420 -0.07 -11.48 -5.58
N ALA A 421 -0.88 -10.84 -4.75
CA ALA A 421 -2.33 -11.04 -4.70
C ALA A 421 -3.05 -10.68 -6.02
N GLY A 422 -2.50 -9.73 -6.81
CA GLY A 422 -2.93 -9.50 -8.19
C GLY A 422 -2.56 -10.67 -9.12
N GLY A 423 -1.55 -11.46 -8.77
CA GLY A 423 -1.22 -12.72 -9.43
C GLY A 423 -2.25 -13.82 -9.15
N LEU A 424 -2.79 -13.89 -7.92
CA LEU A 424 -3.97 -14.70 -7.60
C LEU A 424 -5.15 -14.33 -8.52
N LEU A 425 -5.42 -13.03 -8.69
CA LEU A 425 -6.42 -12.54 -9.64
C LEU A 425 -6.15 -13.07 -11.06
N MET A 426 -4.89 -13.02 -11.53
CA MET A 426 -4.52 -13.52 -12.85
C MET A 426 -4.77 -15.02 -13.01
N GLY A 427 -4.44 -15.82 -12.00
CA GLY A 427 -4.71 -17.26 -11.99
C GLY A 427 -6.22 -17.57 -11.96
N ALA A 428 -7.00 -16.81 -11.19
CA ALA A 428 -8.45 -16.98 -11.11
C ALA A 428 -9.14 -16.66 -12.43
N ILE A 429 -8.80 -15.54 -13.08
CA ILE A 429 -9.40 -15.18 -14.38
C ILE A 429 -8.97 -16.12 -15.53
N ALA A 430 -7.76 -16.71 -15.43
CA ALA A 430 -7.32 -17.74 -16.37
C ALA A 430 -8.18 -19.01 -16.28
N ASN A 431 -8.67 -19.35 -15.07
CA ASN A 431 -9.58 -20.48 -14.87
C ASN A 431 -11.04 -20.16 -15.24
N GLU A 432 -11.49 -18.91 -14.97
CA GLU A 432 -12.90 -18.52 -15.10
C GLU A 432 -13.29 -17.99 -16.49
N ALA A 433 -12.35 -17.38 -17.22
CA ALA A 433 -12.59 -16.77 -18.52
C ALA A 433 -11.36 -16.85 -19.45
N PRO A 434 -10.81 -18.06 -19.68
CA PRO A 434 -9.58 -18.23 -20.48
C PRO A 434 -9.70 -17.70 -21.91
N GLU A 435 -10.89 -17.76 -22.48
CA GLU A 435 -11.20 -17.33 -23.85
C GLU A 435 -11.17 -15.80 -24.03
N LEU A 436 -11.26 -15.05 -22.93
CA LEU A 436 -11.30 -13.59 -22.97
C LEU A 436 -9.92 -12.96 -23.21
N TYR A 437 -8.86 -13.69 -22.89
CA TYR A 437 -7.49 -13.16 -22.90
C TYR A 437 -6.60 -13.86 -23.92
N LYS A 438 -5.85 -13.09 -24.69
CA LYS A 438 -4.77 -13.58 -25.53
C LYS A 438 -3.51 -13.90 -24.74
N GLY A 439 -3.27 -13.13 -23.68
CA GLY A 439 -2.10 -13.34 -22.83
C GLY A 439 -2.28 -12.79 -21.43
N ILE A 440 -1.69 -13.50 -20.43
CA ILE A 440 -1.73 -13.13 -19.02
C ILE A 440 -0.31 -13.12 -18.47
N LEU A 441 0.06 -12.03 -17.76
CA LEU A 441 1.29 -11.92 -17.00
C LEU A 441 0.98 -11.99 -15.50
N ALA A 442 1.43 -13.05 -14.84
CA ALA A 442 1.32 -13.24 -13.41
C ALA A 442 2.70 -13.10 -12.76
N ALA A 443 2.95 -11.97 -12.09
CA ALA A 443 4.23 -11.68 -11.44
C ALA A 443 4.20 -12.09 -9.97
N VAL A 444 5.16 -12.93 -9.53
CA VAL A 444 5.28 -13.42 -8.14
C VAL A 444 3.94 -13.82 -7.52
N PRO A 445 3.15 -14.67 -8.21
CA PRO A 445 1.74 -14.80 -7.95
C PRO A 445 1.42 -15.76 -6.79
N PHE A 446 0.43 -15.40 -5.98
CA PHE A 446 -0.15 -16.25 -4.93
C PHE A 446 -1.12 -17.26 -5.56
N MET A 447 -0.66 -18.48 -5.86
CA MET A 447 -1.39 -19.45 -6.68
C MET A 447 -2.01 -20.61 -5.91
N ASP A 448 -1.44 -21.00 -4.78
CA ASP A 448 -1.94 -22.10 -3.95
C ASP A 448 -2.38 -21.59 -2.58
N VAL A 449 -3.57 -21.01 -2.57
CA VAL A 449 -4.12 -20.35 -1.40
C VAL A 449 -4.30 -21.31 -0.23
N VAL A 450 -4.80 -22.53 -0.50
CA VAL A 450 -5.16 -23.49 0.56
C VAL A 450 -3.93 -24.03 1.25
N THR A 451 -2.94 -24.53 0.48
CA THR A 451 -1.75 -25.16 1.08
C THR A 451 -0.93 -24.14 1.84
N THR A 452 -0.72 -22.96 1.28
CA THR A 452 0.05 -21.89 1.93
C THR A 452 -0.62 -21.42 3.20
N MET A 453 -1.95 -21.23 3.20
CA MET A 453 -2.68 -20.78 4.38
C MET A 453 -2.85 -21.85 5.46
N LEU A 454 -2.64 -23.14 5.15
CA LEU A 454 -2.58 -24.25 6.13
C LEU A 454 -1.23 -24.37 6.83
N ASP A 455 -0.17 -23.83 6.24
CA ASP A 455 1.20 -23.94 6.78
C ASP A 455 1.57 -22.69 7.58
N GLU A 456 1.35 -22.75 8.89
CA GLU A 456 1.72 -21.68 9.84
C GLU A 456 3.24 -21.50 9.99
N SER A 457 4.06 -22.42 9.47
CA SER A 457 5.52 -22.27 9.46
C SER A 457 6.02 -21.31 8.37
N ILE A 458 5.17 -21.04 7.35
CA ILE A 458 5.47 -20.01 6.35
C ILE A 458 5.32 -18.64 7.02
N PRO A 459 6.34 -17.78 6.94
CA PRO A 459 6.29 -16.45 7.53
C PRO A 459 5.05 -15.66 7.09
N LEU A 460 4.43 -14.95 8.04
CA LEU A 460 3.25 -14.11 7.87
C LEU A 460 1.90 -14.84 7.65
N THR A 461 1.83 -16.16 7.52
CA THR A 461 0.59 -16.91 7.27
C THR A 461 -0.51 -16.58 8.28
N THR A 462 -0.21 -16.56 9.58
CA THR A 462 -1.21 -16.26 10.63
C THR A 462 -1.73 -14.82 10.54
N PHE A 463 -0.91 -13.87 10.10
CA PHE A 463 -1.29 -12.48 9.84
C PHE A 463 -2.27 -12.36 8.66
N GLU A 464 -2.14 -13.24 7.67
CA GLU A 464 -2.94 -13.27 6.46
C GLU A 464 -4.38 -13.82 6.67
N TYR A 465 -4.66 -14.46 7.82
CA TYR A 465 -6.00 -15.00 8.11
C TYR A 465 -7.10 -13.94 8.09
N ASP A 466 -6.77 -12.68 8.37
CA ASP A 466 -7.74 -11.58 8.33
C ASP A 466 -8.10 -11.15 6.89
N GLU A 467 -7.25 -11.44 5.92
CA GLU A 467 -7.52 -11.17 4.49
C GLU A 467 -8.22 -12.33 3.80
N TRP A 468 -7.72 -13.56 3.99
CA TRP A 468 -8.15 -14.74 3.24
C TRP A 468 -9.11 -15.64 3.99
N GLY A 469 -9.03 -15.68 5.32
CA GLY A 469 -9.67 -16.62 6.21
C GLY A 469 -8.70 -17.66 6.77
N ASN A 470 -9.12 -18.40 7.81
CA ASN A 470 -8.33 -19.46 8.41
C ASN A 470 -8.80 -20.84 7.91
N PRO A 471 -8.04 -21.57 7.08
CA PRO A 471 -8.45 -22.83 6.49
C PRO A 471 -8.57 -23.99 7.49
N ASN A 472 -8.10 -23.84 8.74
CA ASN A 472 -8.44 -24.76 9.84
C ASN A 472 -9.95 -24.72 10.18
N ASN A 473 -10.65 -23.68 9.72
CA ASN A 473 -12.08 -23.57 9.76
C ASN A 473 -12.68 -24.08 8.44
N LYS A 474 -13.52 -25.12 8.49
CA LYS A 474 -14.07 -25.77 7.28
C LYS A 474 -14.74 -24.79 6.32
N LYS A 475 -15.47 -23.82 6.82
CA LYS A 475 -16.16 -22.81 5.98
C LYS A 475 -15.16 -21.96 5.18
N ASP A 476 -14.07 -21.55 5.81
CA ASP A 476 -13.03 -20.75 5.16
C ASP A 476 -12.24 -21.61 4.16
N TYR A 477 -11.92 -22.86 4.55
CA TYR A 477 -11.27 -23.84 3.67
C TYR A 477 -12.06 -24.06 2.38
N ASP A 478 -13.35 -24.40 2.49
CA ASP A 478 -14.21 -24.69 1.33
C ASP A 478 -14.30 -23.46 0.41
N TYR A 479 -14.38 -22.25 1.00
CA TYR A 479 -14.43 -21.02 0.21
C TYR A 479 -13.11 -20.73 -0.49
N MET A 480 -11.97 -20.81 0.21
CA MET A 480 -10.65 -20.63 -0.40
C MET A 480 -10.40 -21.63 -1.53
N LYS A 481 -10.69 -22.91 -1.30
CA LYS A 481 -10.54 -23.96 -2.30
C LYS A 481 -11.37 -23.67 -3.55
N SER A 482 -12.54 -23.04 -3.41
CA SER A 482 -13.42 -22.72 -4.52
C SER A 482 -12.90 -21.66 -5.49
N TYR A 483 -11.80 -20.97 -5.16
CA TYR A 483 -11.19 -19.95 -6.03
C TYR A 483 -9.66 -20.05 -6.13
N SER A 484 -9.00 -20.87 -5.32
CA SER A 484 -7.53 -21.06 -5.37
C SER A 484 -7.13 -21.50 -6.79
N PRO A 485 -6.27 -20.74 -7.49
CA PRO A 485 -5.94 -21.03 -8.88
C PRO A 485 -5.40 -22.43 -9.09
N TYR A 486 -4.50 -22.90 -8.23
CA TYR A 486 -3.92 -24.23 -8.30
C TYR A 486 -4.94 -25.35 -8.15
N ASP A 487 -5.91 -25.19 -7.24
CA ASP A 487 -6.94 -26.20 -6.97
C ASP A 487 -8.00 -26.27 -8.07
N ASN A 488 -8.21 -25.17 -8.81
CA ASN A 488 -9.24 -25.07 -9.85
C ASN A 488 -8.70 -25.19 -11.27
N LEU A 489 -7.43 -25.61 -11.45
CA LEU A 489 -6.93 -25.98 -12.78
C LEU A 489 -7.68 -27.19 -13.33
N SER A 490 -8.09 -27.11 -14.57
CA SER A 490 -8.81 -28.16 -15.29
C SER A 490 -8.41 -28.22 -16.77
N ASN A 491 -8.93 -29.18 -17.53
CA ASN A 491 -8.65 -29.31 -18.96
C ASN A 491 -9.36 -28.19 -19.75
N LEU A 492 -8.66 -27.06 -19.92
CA LEU A 492 -9.14 -25.86 -20.62
C LEU A 492 -8.13 -25.35 -21.66
N PRO A 493 -8.58 -24.65 -22.70
CA PRO A 493 -7.71 -24.00 -23.67
C PRO A 493 -7.13 -22.67 -23.07
N TYR A 494 -6.20 -22.79 -22.14
CA TYR A 494 -5.59 -21.62 -21.51
C TYR A 494 -4.94 -20.68 -22.51
N PRO A 495 -4.95 -19.33 -22.25
CA PRO A 495 -4.26 -18.34 -23.07
C PRO A 495 -2.74 -18.48 -22.96
N ASN A 496 -1.98 -17.62 -23.65
CA ASN A 496 -0.56 -17.51 -23.38
C ASN A 496 -0.36 -16.98 -21.95
N ILE A 497 0.47 -17.64 -21.14
CA ILE A 497 0.71 -17.25 -19.75
C ILE A 497 2.21 -17.13 -19.49
N LEU A 498 2.64 -15.96 -18.98
CA LEU A 498 3.97 -15.76 -18.43
C LEU A 498 3.88 -15.62 -16.93
N VAL A 499 4.51 -16.53 -16.20
CA VAL A 499 4.65 -16.47 -14.75
C VAL A 499 6.09 -16.10 -14.41
N THR A 500 6.28 -15.13 -13.52
CA THR A 500 7.61 -14.76 -13.02
C THR A 500 7.69 -14.96 -11.52
N SER A 501 8.86 -15.36 -11.00
CA SER A 501 9.12 -15.54 -9.58
C SER A 501 10.58 -15.26 -9.23
N SER A 502 10.92 -15.27 -7.95
CA SER A 502 12.31 -15.24 -7.47
C SER A 502 12.56 -16.37 -6.49
N LEU A 503 13.74 -16.99 -6.58
CA LEU A 503 14.13 -18.12 -5.72
C LEU A 503 14.14 -17.74 -4.23
N PHE A 504 14.45 -16.48 -3.91
CA PHE A 504 14.55 -15.96 -2.54
C PHE A 504 13.38 -15.09 -2.13
N ASP A 505 12.21 -15.24 -2.79
CA ASP A 505 11.01 -14.53 -2.37
C ASP A 505 10.55 -15.02 -0.99
N SER A 506 10.56 -14.11 -0.01
CA SER A 506 10.16 -14.38 1.37
C SER A 506 8.68 -14.19 1.65
N GLN A 507 7.90 -13.68 0.67
CA GLN A 507 6.47 -13.39 0.82
C GLN A 507 5.59 -14.39 0.05
N VAL A 508 5.95 -14.67 -1.21
CA VAL A 508 5.29 -15.67 -2.05
C VAL A 508 6.35 -16.67 -2.48
N GLN A 509 6.35 -17.82 -1.85
CA GLN A 509 7.38 -18.84 -2.05
C GLN A 509 7.44 -19.30 -3.50
N TYR A 510 8.64 -19.40 -4.06
CA TYR A 510 8.87 -19.73 -5.48
C TYR A 510 8.22 -21.04 -5.94
N TYR A 511 8.03 -21.98 -5.03
CA TYR A 511 7.44 -23.29 -5.35
C TYR A 511 5.92 -23.20 -5.64
N GLU A 512 5.21 -22.17 -5.16
CA GLU A 512 3.80 -21.97 -5.52
C GLU A 512 3.61 -21.76 -7.03
N PRO A 513 4.20 -20.71 -7.65
CA PRO A 513 4.11 -20.54 -9.08
C PRO A 513 4.76 -21.67 -9.87
N ALA A 514 5.83 -22.33 -9.35
CA ALA A 514 6.48 -23.43 -10.03
C ALA A 514 5.53 -24.64 -10.19
N LYS A 515 4.90 -25.10 -9.10
CA LYS A 515 3.94 -26.22 -9.18
C LYS A 515 2.67 -25.87 -9.95
N TYR A 516 2.21 -24.59 -9.86
CA TYR A 516 1.10 -24.11 -10.66
C TYR A 516 1.40 -24.24 -12.16
N VAL A 517 2.56 -23.78 -12.61
CA VAL A 517 2.96 -23.86 -14.03
C VAL A 517 3.13 -25.31 -14.48
N ALA A 518 3.68 -26.20 -13.66
CA ALA A 518 3.82 -27.61 -13.97
C ALA A 518 2.43 -28.23 -14.24
N LYS A 519 1.52 -28.11 -13.28
CA LYS A 519 0.14 -28.62 -13.40
C LYS A 519 -0.65 -27.98 -14.55
N LEU A 520 -0.46 -26.67 -14.78
CA LEU A 520 -1.10 -25.95 -15.87
C LEU A 520 -0.68 -26.48 -17.25
N ARG A 521 0.61 -26.81 -17.42
CA ARG A 521 1.14 -27.40 -18.68
C ARG A 521 0.54 -28.77 -18.96
N ASP A 522 0.32 -29.58 -17.93
CA ASP A 522 -0.27 -30.92 -18.08
C ASP A 522 -1.75 -30.86 -18.45
N LEU A 523 -2.48 -29.84 -17.96
CA LEU A 523 -3.93 -29.72 -18.13
C LEU A 523 -4.35 -28.82 -19.30
N SER A 524 -3.44 -28.00 -19.83
CA SER A 524 -3.78 -27.10 -20.94
C SER A 524 -4.06 -27.87 -22.21
N THR A 525 -5.23 -27.62 -22.80
CA THR A 525 -5.64 -28.24 -24.10
C THR A 525 -5.27 -27.37 -25.30
N SER A 526 -4.71 -26.18 -25.11
CA SER A 526 -4.24 -25.28 -26.16
C SER A 526 -2.76 -25.47 -26.46
N ASN A 527 -2.33 -25.03 -27.67
CA ASN A 527 -0.90 -24.94 -28.02
C ASN A 527 -0.26 -23.59 -27.60
N ASN A 528 -0.91 -22.83 -26.74
CA ASN A 528 -0.42 -21.55 -26.26
C ASN A 528 0.81 -21.72 -25.36
N LYS A 529 1.66 -20.68 -25.31
CA LYS A 529 2.89 -20.71 -24.54
C LYS A 529 2.61 -20.52 -23.05
N ILE A 530 3.03 -21.48 -22.24
CA ILE A 530 3.03 -21.38 -20.77
C ILE A 530 4.49 -21.30 -20.31
N LEU A 531 4.92 -20.09 -19.97
CA LEU A 531 6.31 -19.76 -19.66
C LEU A 531 6.48 -19.49 -18.16
N PHE A 532 7.58 -19.97 -17.62
CA PHE A 532 8.00 -19.70 -16.26
C PHE A 532 9.41 -19.10 -16.24
N ARG A 533 9.56 -17.93 -15.62
CA ARG A 533 10.84 -17.27 -15.41
C ARG A 533 11.10 -17.11 -13.92
N ILE A 534 12.22 -17.64 -13.46
CA ILE A 534 12.69 -17.47 -12.08
C ILE A 534 13.97 -16.64 -12.08
N ASN A 535 14.04 -15.65 -11.19
CA ASN A 535 15.23 -14.86 -10.93
C ASN A 535 15.95 -15.46 -9.73
N LEU A 536 17.30 -15.53 -9.80
CA LEU A 536 18.18 -16.07 -8.75
C LEU A 536 18.53 -15.01 -7.71
#